data_40b9fefe6609494d41c1e5a5f6a1e455
#
_entry.id   40b9fefe6609494d41c1e5a5f6a1e455
#
_cell.length_a   1.000
_cell.length_b   1.000
_cell.length_c   1.000
_cell.angle_alpha   90.00
_cell.angle_beta   90.00
_cell.angle_gamma   90.00
#
_symmetry.space_group_name_H-M   'P 1'
#
loop_
_entity.id
_entity.type
_entity.pdbx_description
1 polymer ?
#
loop_
_entity_poly.entity_id
_entity_poly.type
_entity_poly.pdbx_seq_one_letter_code
_entity_poly.pdbx_strand_id
1 'polypeptide(L)'
;MLDALEHCGVTHLYVNLGSDHPELIESLAKRAAAGHHPFRVVTCPHENVALTAAQAHAMVSGQPQAVFVHVDVGTQTLGGALHNAFRARVPVFIFAGETPFTLNGELLGSRNRPAQILQDVPDQHSVVRAYVKWSMSVRTGRNIRDLVYRGMQLARSEPCGVVYLSGAREVMSETLDGPAADQAARWPALLPSALRPALAREIAGAVSQARKPVLVTSYFGRRPERVAALVQLAERVGMMVVEESPVYLNFPRSHPLHAGYQAAEVVSDADLILVVDCDVPWINATIRLSESVRIYQIDTDPLKESIPLWHVPAEAFCQVDSALALEQIEAALDHLPNDDPTVAARTRAAATRHVEVEARAKARLQRSAATLNPDSVAACLASLLDDDAIVIDETVTSSMMVLESLPRDKPGTYLASGGSSLGFGGGGSIGARLAAPDRTVVCLTGDGSYLFGVPSAVHIVASRYRAPFLTVIMNNGGWNATKQNLLRLRPDGYAQRDDRLWVGFGQEADLAGIAAAAGGGLALTVREPEQLAPLLRQALEAVRGGRCAVVDVRLPPITLQDP
;
A
#
# COMPACT_ATOMS: atom_id res chain seq x y z
N MET A 1 -23.11 -7.50 -14.89
CA MET A 1 -21.86 -7.26 -14.19
C MET A 1 -21.49 -5.77 -14.16
N LEU A 2 -21.30 -5.11 -15.29
CA LEU A 2 -20.92 -3.69 -15.33
C LEU A 2 -21.89 -2.78 -14.57
N ASP A 3 -23.23 -2.97 -14.73
CA ASP A 3 -24.22 -2.18 -13.98
C ASP A 3 -24.02 -2.31 -12.46
N ALA A 4 -23.78 -3.53 -11.98
CA ALA A 4 -23.58 -3.75 -10.54
C ALA A 4 -22.28 -3.14 -10.02
N LEU A 5 -21.21 -3.12 -10.81
CA LEU A 5 -19.96 -2.42 -10.45
C LEU A 5 -20.15 -0.90 -10.39
N GLU A 6 -20.89 -0.34 -11.36
CA GLU A 6 -21.25 1.09 -11.37
C GLU A 6 -22.07 1.46 -10.13
N HIS A 7 -23.12 0.70 -9.82
CA HIS A 7 -23.96 0.87 -8.63
C HIS A 7 -23.15 0.77 -7.31
N CYS A 8 -22.07 -0.01 -7.33
CA CYS A 8 -21.15 -0.13 -6.18
C CYS A 8 -20.12 1.01 -6.08
N GLY A 9 -20.16 2.00 -6.98
CA GLY A 9 -19.28 3.15 -6.94
C GLY A 9 -17.90 2.93 -7.59
N VAL A 10 -17.71 1.88 -8.39
CA VAL A 10 -16.50 1.69 -9.18
C VAL A 10 -16.45 2.76 -10.28
N THR A 11 -15.33 3.46 -10.37
CA THR A 11 -15.13 4.54 -11.36
C THR A 11 -14.09 4.19 -12.42
N HIS A 12 -13.16 3.28 -12.10
CA HIS A 12 -12.09 2.87 -12.99
C HIS A 12 -12.05 1.35 -13.16
N LEU A 13 -11.85 0.91 -14.40
CA LEU A 13 -11.57 -0.47 -14.74
C LEU A 13 -10.12 -0.56 -15.22
N TYR A 14 -9.25 -1.19 -14.44
CA TYR A 14 -7.87 -1.46 -14.81
C TYR A 14 -7.81 -2.81 -15.50
N VAL A 15 -7.48 -2.85 -16.79
CA VAL A 15 -7.74 -4.05 -17.58
C VAL A 15 -6.51 -4.52 -18.36
N ASN A 16 -6.28 -5.84 -18.34
CA ASN A 16 -5.47 -6.55 -19.31
C ASN A 16 -6.35 -7.64 -19.94
N LEU A 17 -7.11 -7.26 -20.97
CA LEU A 17 -8.14 -8.10 -21.56
C LEU A 17 -7.53 -9.14 -22.50
N GLY A 18 -7.95 -10.39 -22.33
CA GLY A 18 -7.62 -11.49 -23.20
C GLY A 18 -8.72 -11.88 -24.17
N SER A 19 -8.50 -12.96 -24.92
CA SER A 19 -9.47 -13.54 -25.86
C SER A 19 -10.71 -14.15 -25.21
N ASP A 20 -10.78 -14.15 -23.91
CA ASP A 20 -11.86 -14.59 -23.04
C ASP A 20 -12.85 -13.45 -22.69
N HIS A 21 -12.60 -12.22 -23.11
CA HIS A 21 -13.39 -11.03 -22.77
C HIS A 21 -14.15 -10.36 -23.94
N PRO A 22 -14.52 -11.05 -25.04
CA PRO A 22 -15.21 -10.37 -26.16
C PRO A 22 -16.52 -9.72 -25.71
N GLU A 23 -17.31 -10.38 -24.87
CA GLU A 23 -18.59 -9.90 -24.40
C GLU A 23 -18.49 -8.70 -23.44
N LEU A 24 -17.39 -8.64 -22.67
CA LEU A 24 -17.08 -7.47 -21.84
C LEU A 24 -16.75 -6.27 -22.72
N ILE A 25 -15.92 -6.47 -23.76
CA ILE A 25 -15.53 -5.42 -24.72
C ILE A 25 -16.77 -4.89 -25.44
N GLU A 26 -17.60 -5.79 -25.95
CA GLU A 26 -18.84 -5.44 -26.64
C GLU A 26 -19.82 -4.69 -25.73
N SER A 27 -19.95 -5.13 -24.48
CA SER A 27 -20.80 -4.47 -23.49
C SER A 27 -20.31 -3.05 -23.17
N LEU A 28 -19.00 -2.83 -23.05
CA LEU A 28 -18.42 -1.49 -22.87
C LEU A 28 -18.64 -0.61 -24.12
N ALA A 29 -18.43 -1.17 -25.31
CA ALA A 29 -18.66 -0.48 -26.57
C ALA A 29 -20.13 -0.08 -26.78
N LYS A 30 -21.07 -0.99 -26.45
CA LYS A 30 -22.51 -0.72 -26.50
C LYS A 30 -22.92 0.43 -25.58
N ARG A 31 -22.38 0.47 -24.34
CA ARG A 31 -22.62 1.56 -23.40
C ARG A 31 -22.08 2.88 -23.95
N ALA A 32 -20.84 2.87 -24.46
CA ALA A 32 -20.22 4.05 -25.06
C ALA A 32 -21.04 4.58 -26.26
N ALA A 33 -21.52 3.70 -27.13
CA ALA A 33 -22.40 4.05 -28.25
C ALA A 33 -23.74 4.68 -27.83
N ALA A 34 -24.23 4.30 -26.64
CA ALA A 34 -25.41 4.89 -26.01
C ALA A 34 -25.12 6.20 -25.24
N GLY A 35 -23.90 6.71 -25.27
CA GLY A 35 -23.50 7.91 -24.54
C GLY A 35 -23.31 7.69 -23.03
N HIS A 36 -23.28 6.43 -22.55
CA HIS A 36 -23.11 6.10 -21.15
C HIS A 36 -21.66 5.67 -20.86
N HIS A 37 -20.93 6.50 -20.13
CA HIS A 37 -19.50 6.33 -19.84
C HIS A 37 -19.26 6.30 -18.32
N PRO A 38 -19.76 5.31 -17.58
CA PRO A 38 -19.62 5.30 -16.11
C PRO A 38 -18.21 5.00 -15.64
N PHE A 39 -17.39 4.39 -16.50
CA PHE A 39 -16.03 3.98 -16.16
C PHE A 39 -14.98 4.65 -17.02
N ARG A 40 -13.86 5.01 -16.41
CA ARG A 40 -12.61 5.21 -17.13
C ARG A 40 -11.91 3.85 -17.27
N VAL A 41 -11.82 3.34 -18.50
CA VAL A 41 -11.13 2.08 -18.77
C VAL A 41 -9.64 2.37 -18.97
N VAL A 42 -8.80 1.75 -18.14
CA VAL A 42 -7.34 1.90 -18.16
C VAL A 42 -6.71 0.58 -18.60
N THR A 43 -6.34 0.50 -19.87
CA THR A 43 -5.67 -0.68 -20.43
C THR A 43 -4.22 -0.72 -19.96
N CYS A 44 -3.86 -1.78 -19.27
CA CYS A 44 -2.53 -2.04 -18.73
C CYS A 44 -1.92 -3.24 -19.46
N PRO A 45 -0.74 -3.11 -20.08
CA PRO A 45 -0.11 -4.23 -20.80
C PRO A 45 0.54 -5.28 -19.87
N HIS A 46 0.36 -5.13 -18.56
CA HIS A 46 0.81 -6.09 -17.55
C HIS A 46 -0.11 -6.04 -16.32
N GLU A 47 -0.48 -7.18 -15.78
CA GLU A 47 -1.42 -7.33 -14.66
C GLU A 47 -0.92 -6.71 -13.36
N ASN A 48 0.39 -6.77 -13.11
CA ASN A 48 1.00 -6.10 -11.95
C ASN A 48 0.69 -4.60 -11.96
N VAL A 49 0.79 -3.93 -13.12
CA VAL A 49 0.49 -2.50 -13.27
C VAL A 49 -1.00 -2.24 -13.04
N ALA A 50 -1.88 -3.12 -13.55
CA ALA A 50 -3.33 -2.98 -13.37
C ALA A 50 -3.71 -3.06 -11.89
N LEU A 51 -3.22 -4.08 -11.17
CA LEU A 51 -3.59 -4.30 -9.78
C LEU A 51 -2.96 -3.27 -8.83
N THR A 52 -1.69 -2.92 -9.01
CA THR A 52 -1.04 -1.90 -8.17
C THR A 52 -1.64 -0.51 -8.38
N ALA A 53 -2.07 -0.18 -9.61
CA ALA A 53 -2.81 1.04 -9.87
C ALA A 53 -4.20 1.03 -9.21
N ALA A 54 -4.95 -0.06 -9.31
CA ALA A 54 -6.24 -0.20 -8.62
C ALA A 54 -6.08 -0.10 -7.10
N GLN A 55 -5.04 -0.73 -6.53
CA GLN A 55 -4.72 -0.69 -5.12
C GLN A 55 -4.50 0.76 -4.64
N ALA A 56 -3.55 1.48 -5.24
CA ALA A 56 -3.24 2.84 -4.81
C ALA A 56 -4.38 3.82 -5.10
N HIS A 57 -5.14 3.61 -6.18
CA HIS A 57 -6.37 4.37 -6.41
C HIS A 57 -7.36 4.20 -5.25
N ALA A 58 -7.59 2.96 -4.81
CA ALA A 58 -8.46 2.69 -3.67
C ALA A 58 -7.90 3.26 -2.36
N MET A 59 -6.58 3.22 -2.14
CA MET A 59 -5.91 3.82 -0.97
C MET A 59 -6.12 5.34 -0.91
N VAL A 60 -6.06 6.04 -2.04
CA VAL A 60 -6.18 7.50 -2.10
C VAL A 60 -7.64 7.96 -2.09
N SER A 61 -8.51 7.28 -2.83
CA SER A 61 -9.91 7.68 -2.97
C SER A 61 -10.83 7.14 -1.88
N GLY A 62 -10.41 6.08 -1.17
CA GLY A 62 -11.28 5.32 -0.26
C GLY A 62 -12.38 4.53 -0.97
N GLN A 63 -12.40 4.50 -2.32
CA GLN A 63 -13.44 3.87 -3.12
C GLN A 63 -12.93 2.59 -3.78
N PRO A 64 -13.77 1.54 -3.89
CA PRO A 64 -13.37 0.30 -4.52
C PRO A 64 -13.08 0.49 -6.00
N GLN A 65 -12.10 -0.26 -6.52
CA GLN A 65 -11.77 -0.28 -7.93
C GLN A 65 -11.87 -1.71 -8.49
N ALA A 66 -11.93 -1.84 -9.82
CA ALA A 66 -12.03 -3.14 -10.47
C ALA A 66 -10.84 -3.42 -11.40
N VAL A 67 -10.40 -4.68 -11.40
CA VAL A 67 -9.32 -5.20 -12.25
C VAL A 67 -9.87 -6.36 -13.08
N PHE A 68 -9.56 -6.37 -14.38
CA PHE A 68 -9.95 -7.45 -15.29
C PHE A 68 -8.70 -8.04 -15.92
N VAL A 69 -8.54 -9.36 -15.80
CA VAL A 69 -7.35 -10.08 -16.28
C VAL A 69 -7.72 -11.34 -17.04
N HIS A 70 -6.81 -11.77 -17.93
CA HIS A 70 -6.98 -12.98 -18.73
C HIS A 70 -6.86 -14.24 -17.87
N VAL A 71 -7.64 -15.23 -18.11
CA VAL A 71 -7.71 -16.57 -17.47
C VAL A 71 -6.66 -16.86 -16.36
N ASP A 72 -6.19 -18.08 -16.25
CA ASP A 72 -5.19 -18.48 -15.25
C ASP A 72 -3.82 -17.77 -15.42
N VAL A 73 -3.36 -17.58 -16.66
CA VAL A 73 -2.06 -16.95 -16.95
C VAL A 73 -2.01 -15.48 -16.51
N GLY A 74 -3.10 -14.72 -16.71
CA GLY A 74 -3.23 -13.37 -16.18
C GLY A 74 -3.42 -13.37 -14.65
N THR A 75 -4.13 -14.36 -14.13
CA THR A 75 -4.28 -14.55 -12.67
C THR A 75 -2.92 -14.81 -12.00
N GLN A 76 -2.04 -15.63 -12.60
CA GLN A 76 -0.70 -15.91 -12.06
C GLN A 76 0.17 -14.65 -11.99
N THR A 77 0.08 -13.76 -12.98
CA THR A 77 0.89 -12.53 -13.02
C THR A 77 0.44 -11.47 -12.01
N LEU A 78 -0.71 -11.64 -11.35
CA LEU A 78 -1.14 -10.81 -10.22
C LEU A 78 -0.29 -11.05 -8.95
N GLY A 79 0.28 -12.23 -8.77
CA GLY A 79 0.93 -12.79 -7.59
C GLY A 79 1.40 -11.81 -6.52
N GLY A 80 2.53 -11.14 -6.76
CA GLY A 80 3.11 -10.20 -5.79
C GLY A 80 2.24 -8.99 -5.51
N ALA A 81 1.60 -8.42 -6.54
CA ALA A 81 0.67 -7.30 -6.38
C ALA A 81 -0.55 -7.70 -5.54
N LEU A 82 -1.05 -8.93 -5.71
CA LEU A 82 -2.18 -9.46 -4.94
C LEU A 82 -1.84 -9.58 -3.45
N HIS A 83 -0.60 -10.07 -3.13
CA HIS A 83 -0.09 -10.08 -1.77
C HIS A 83 -0.11 -8.68 -1.14
N ASN A 84 0.38 -7.66 -1.87
CA ASN A 84 0.39 -6.28 -1.39
C ASN A 84 -1.03 -5.74 -1.15
N ALA A 85 -1.94 -5.89 -2.12
CA ALA A 85 -3.32 -5.43 -2.01
C ALA A 85 -4.08 -6.08 -0.85
N PHE A 86 -3.84 -7.38 -0.61
CA PHE A 86 -4.41 -8.12 0.52
C PHE A 86 -3.91 -7.58 1.86
N ARG A 87 -2.59 -7.38 2.01
CA ARG A 87 -1.99 -6.83 3.24
C ARG A 87 -2.36 -5.37 3.49
N ALA A 88 -2.51 -4.59 2.44
CA ALA A 88 -2.95 -3.20 2.54
C ALA A 88 -4.43 -3.04 2.92
N ARG A 89 -5.21 -4.13 2.95
CA ARG A 89 -6.65 -4.12 3.28
C ARG A 89 -7.44 -3.15 2.41
N VAL A 90 -7.23 -3.23 1.09
CA VAL A 90 -7.93 -2.36 0.14
C VAL A 90 -9.06 -3.08 -0.58
N PRO A 91 -10.21 -2.42 -0.80
CA PRO A 91 -11.33 -3.01 -1.51
C PRO A 91 -11.06 -3.02 -3.02
N VAL A 92 -10.60 -4.15 -3.56
CA VAL A 92 -10.42 -4.35 -5.00
C VAL A 92 -11.24 -5.55 -5.45
N PHE A 93 -12.00 -5.35 -6.53
CA PHE A 93 -12.75 -6.40 -7.21
C PHE A 93 -11.93 -6.88 -8.41
N ILE A 94 -11.61 -8.18 -8.46
CA ILE A 94 -10.92 -8.80 -9.60
C ILE A 94 -11.88 -9.70 -10.33
N PHE A 95 -11.94 -9.56 -11.67
CA PHE A 95 -12.59 -10.51 -12.55
C PHE A 95 -11.58 -11.10 -13.53
N ALA A 96 -11.48 -12.41 -13.58
CA ALA A 96 -10.69 -13.13 -14.57
C ALA A 96 -11.59 -13.97 -15.48
N GLY A 97 -11.15 -14.20 -16.71
CA GLY A 97 -11.76 -15.25 -17.51
C GLY A 97 -11.48 -16.63 -16.94
N GLU A 98 -12.24 -17.62 -17.38
CA GLU A 98 -11.94 -19.04 -17.25
C GLU A 98 -11.82 -19.67 -18.64
N THR A 99 -11.10 -20.77 -18.74
CA THR A 99 -11.07 -21.54 -19.97
C THR A 99 -12.48 -22.06 -20.30
N PRO A 100 -12.86 -22.08 -21.59
CA PRO A 100 -14.15 -22.61 -21.99
C PRO A 100 -14.31 -24.09 -21.57
N PHE A 101 -15.50 -24.46 -21.09
CA PHE A 101 -15.79 -25.79 -20.59
C PHE A 101 -16.49 -26.70 -21.62
N THR A 102 -16.84 -26.18 -22.79
CA THR A 102 -17.41 -26.95 -23.92
C THR A 102 -16.36 -27.15 -25.01
N LEU A 103 -16.41 -28.30 -25.70
CA LEU A 103 -15.37 -28.79 -26.59
C LEU A 103 -15.75 -28.82 -28.07
N ASN A 104 -17.02 -29.09 -28.38
CA ASN A 104 -17.47 -29.44 -29.75
C ASN A 104 -18.43 -28.38 -30.31
N GLY A 105 -18.48 -27.17 -29.75
CA GLY A 105 -19.40 -26.12 -30.17
C GLY A 105 -20.78 -26.25 -29.54
N GLU A 106 -20.91 -26.91 -28.40
CA GLU A 106 -22.17 -27.13 -27.71
C GLU A 106 -22.84 -25.82 -27.26
N LEU A 107 -22.01 -24.83 -26.90
CA LEU A 107 -22.43 -23.48 -26.51
C LEU A 107 -21.63 -22.43 -27.24
N LEU A 108 -22.19 -21.22 -27.38
CA LEU A 108 -21.44 -20.06 -27.80
C LEU A 108 -20.30 -19.82 -26.82
N GLY A 109 -19.09 -19.65 -27.31
CA GLY A 109 -17.90 -19.51 -26.45
C GLY A 109 -17.06 -20.76 -26.29
N SER A 110 -17.51 -21.93 -26.81
CA SER A 110 -16.75 -23.21 -26.84
C SER A 110 -15.29 -23.02 -27.25
N ARG A 111 -14.44 -23.96 -26.84
CA ARG A 111 -13.02 -24.00 -27.23
C ARG A 111 -12.86 -23.99 -28.75
N ASN A 112 -12.05 -23.09 -29.23
CA ASN A 112 -11.78 -22.92 -30.67
C ASN A 112 -10.32 -22.64 -31.01
N ARG A 113 -9.42 -22.73 -30.02
CA ARG A 113 -7.97 -22.52 -30.19
C ARG A 113 -7.18 -23.45 -29.26
N PRO A 114 -5.99 -23.95 -29.69
CA PRO A 114 -5.13 -24.79 -28.84
C PRO A 114 -4.75 -24.12 -27.51
N ALA A 115 -4.53 -22.81 -27.49
CA ALA A 115 -4.18 -22.06 -26.28
C ALA A 115 -5.19 -22.28 -25.15
N GLN A 116 -6.47 -22.37 -25.44
CA GLN A 116 -7.55 -22.59 -24.46
C GLN A 116 -7.51 -23.98 -23.81
N ILE A 117 -6.77 -24.92 -24.39
CA ILE A 117 -6.52 -26.25 -23.83
C ILE A 117 -5.23 -26.23 -22.99
N LEU A 118 -4.20 -25.57 -23.50
CA LEU A 118 -2.88 -25.53 -22.86
C LEU A 118 -2.85 -24.67 -21.60
N GLN A 119 -3.68 -23.63 -21.52
CA GLN A 119 -3.79 -22.74 -20.37
C GLN A 119 -4.88 -23.17 -19.37
N ASP A 120 -5.48 -24.35 -19.57
CA ASP A 120 -6.47 -24.88 -18.65
C ASP A 120 -5.80 -25.48 -17.42
N VAL A 121 -6.28 -25.14 -16.23
CA VAL A 121 -5.74 -25.61 -14.96
C VAL A 121 -6.85 -26.21 -14.10
N PRO A 122 -6.58 -27.23 -13.30
CA PRO A 122 -7.63 -27.90 -12.50
C PRO A 122 -8.33 -27.00 -11.49
N ASP A 123 -7.64 -26.00 -10.95
CA ASP A 123 -8.17 -25.07 -9.94
C ASP A 123 -7.50 -23.69 -10.06
N GLN A 124 -8.06 -22.82 -10.90
CA GLN A 124 -7.57 -21.46 -11.09
C GLN A 124 -7.67 -20.64 -9.79
N HIS A 125 -8.68 -20.90 -8.94
CA HIS A 125 -8.85 -20.19 -7.68
C HIS A 125 -7.76 -20.49 -6.66
N SER A 126 -7.08 -21.64 -6.77
CA SER A 126 -5.95 -21.98 -5.87
C SER A 126 -4.80 -21.00 -5.98
N VAL A 127 -4.62 -20.36 -7.15
CA VAL A 127 -3.58 -19.34 -7.39
C VAL A 127 -3.75 -18.12 -6.48
N VAL A 128 -4.99 -17.74 -6.20
CA VAL A 128 -5.32 -16.50 -5.45
C VAL A 128 -5.83 -16.75 -4.03
N ARG A 129 -6.21 -17.98 -3.69
CA ARG A 129 -6.96 -18.34 -2.46
C ARG A 129 -6.31 -17.81 -1.18
N ALA A 130 -4.99 -17.75 -1.10
CA ALA A 130 -4.28 -17.26 0.09
C ALA A 130 -4.33 -15.73 0.27
N TYR A 131 -4.78 -14.98 -0.74
CA TYR A 131 -4.66 -13.52 -0.81
C TYR A 131 -5.97 -12.81 -1.18
N VAL A 132 -7.09 -13.51 -1.07
CA VAL A 132 -8.41 -12.92 -1.31
C VAL A 132 -9.37 -13.25 -0.18
N LYS A 133 -10.26 -12.34 0.15
CA LYS A 133 -11.31 -12.57 1.15
C LYS A 133 -12.36 -13.58 0.67
N TRP A 134 -12.57 -13.62 -0.62
CA TRP A 134 -13.58 -14.48 -1.23
C TRP A 134 -13.29 -14.66 -2.71
N SER A 135 -13.57 -15.86 -3.20
CA SER A 135 -13.48 -16.18 -4.62
C SER A 135 -14.62 -17.07 -5.06
N MET A 136 -15.11 -16.88 -6.30
CA MET A 136 -16.22 -17.65 -6.85
C MET A 136 -16.18 -17.69 -8.37
N SER A 137 -16.39 -18.88 -8.97
CA SER A 137 -16.68 -19.03 -10.40
C SER A 137 -18.13 -18.67 -10.70
N VAL A 138 -18.35 -17.83 -11.69
CA VAL A 138 -19.69 -17.49 -12.20
C VAL A 138 -20.17 -18.64 -13.06
N ARG A 139 -21.25 -19.30 -12.65
CA ARG A 139 -21.80 -20.47 -13.34
C ARG A 139 -22.97 -20.16 -14.27
N THR A 140 -23.54 -18.96 -14.17
CA THR A 140 -24.58 -18.43 -15.06
C THR A 140 -24.60 -16.92 -14.96
N GLY A 141 -24.88 -16.24 -16.06
CA GLY A 141 -25.04 -14.79 -16.07
C GLY A 141 -26.25 -14.28 -15.31
N ARG A 142 -27.23 -15.15 -15.03
CA ARG A 142 -28.52 -14.78 -14.41
C ARG A 142 -28.35 -14.22 -12.99
N ASN A 143 -27.38 -14.67 -12.22
CA ASN A 143 -27.10 -14.21 -10.87
C ASN A 143 -25.81 -13.39 -10.74
N ILE A 144 -25.19 -12.99 -11.85
CA ILE A 144 -23.92 -12.24 -11.84
C ILE A 144 -24.01 -10.94 -11.02
N ARG A 145 -25.15 -10.29 -11.01
CA ARG A 145 -25.38 -9.06 -10.24
C ARG A 145 -25.23 -9.29 -8.74
N ASP A 146 -25.90 -10.34 -8.25
CA ASP A 146 -25.86 -10.70 -6.82
C ASP A 146 -24.45 -11.10 -6.39
N LEU A 147 -23.71 -11.81 -7.27
CA LEU A 147 -22.32 -12.16 -7.02
C LEU A 147 -21.43 -10.92 -6.94
N VAL A 148 -21.63 -9.93 -7.81
CA VAL A 148 -20.89 -8.66 -7.74
C VAL A 148 -21.25 -7.90 -6.48
N TYR A 149 -22.55 -7.71 -6.17
CA TYR A 149 -22.98 -7.04 -4.94
C TYR A 149 -22.42 -7.73 -3.70
N ARG A 150 -22.47 -9.07 -3.66
CA ARG A 150 -21.91 -9.86 -2.56
C ARG A 150 -20.39 -9.70 -2.46
N GLY A 151 -19.67 -9.79 -3.57
CA GLY A 151 -18.23 -9.56 -3.62
C GLY A 151 -17.85 -8.17 -3.11
N MET A 152 -18.56 -7.14 -3.58
CA MET A 152 -18.33 -5.75 -3.18
C MET A 152 -18.69 -5.49 -1.71
N GLN A 153 -19.74 -6.12 -1.18
CA GLN A 153 -20.04 -6.09 0.25
C GLN A 153 -18.87 -6.64 1.07
N LEU A 154 -18.34 -7.79 0.68
CA LEU A 154 -17.21 -8.43 1.35
C LEU A 154 -15.93 -7.60 1.23
N ALA A 155 -15.64 -7.06 0.04
CA ALA A 155 -14.44 -6.24 -0.19
C ALA A 155 -14.43 -4.98 0.69
N ARG A 156 -15.59 -4.32 0.85
CA ARG A 156 -15.74 -3.07 1.62
C ARG A 156 -15.97 -3.26 3.12
N SER A 157 -16.27 -4.48 3.56
CA SER A 157 -16.43 -4.78 4.99
C SER A 157 -15.09 -4.95 5.68
N GLU A 158 -14.89 -4.29 6.82
CA GLU A 158 -13.64 -4.39 7.57
C GLU A 158 -13.40 -5.81 8.15
N PRO A 159 -12.17 -6.31 8.15
CA PRO A 159 -11.02 -5.76 7.43
C PRO A 159 -11.27 -5.80 5.92
N CYS A 160 -11.15 -4.64 5.24
CA CYS A 160 -11.34 -4.56 3.79
C CYS A 160 -10.37 -5.48 3.04
N GLY A 161 -10.65 -5.81 1.79
CA GLY A 161 -9.73 -6.67 1.04
C GLY A 161 -10.19 -7.02 -0.37
N VAL A 162 -9.36 -7.79 -1.04
CA VAL A 162 -9.57 -8.20 -2.42
C VAL A 162 -10.61 -9.32 -2.51
N VAL A 163 -11.46 -9.26 -3.53
CA VAL A 163 -12.35 -10.36 -3.94
C VAL A 163 -12.11 -10.74 -5.39
N TYR A 164 -12.29 -12.01 -5.71
CA TYR A 164 -11.98 -12.57 -7.02
C TYR A 164 -13.18 -13.34 -7.57
N LEU A 165 -13.65 -12.94 -8.74
CA LEU A 165 -14.61 -13.69 -9.55
C LEU A 165 -13.97 -14.17 -10.84
N SER A 166 -14.40 -15.31 -11.34
CA SER A 166 -14.00 -15.80 -12.65
C SER A 166 -15.21 -16.26 -13.46
N GLY A 167 -15.10 -16.27 -14.77
CA GLY A 167 -16.18 -16.70 -15.63
C GLY A 167 -15.72 -17.16 -17.00
N ALA A 168 -16.23 -18.33 -17.43
CA ALA A 168 -15.97 -18.88 -18.75
C ALA A 168 -16.71 -18.11 -19.85
N ARG A 169 -16.20 -18.18 -21.07
CA ARG A 169 -16.79 -17.50 -22.24
C ARG A 169 -18.24 -17.88 -22.47
N GLU A 170 -18.62 -19.14 -22.29
CA GLU A 170 -20.00 -19.62 -22.44
C GLU A 170 -20.94 -18.89 -21.50
N VAL A 171 -20.53 -18.70 -20.25
CA VAL A 171 -21.32 -17.97 -19.25
C VAL A 171 -21.40 -16.47 -19.58
N MET A 172 -20.26 -15.89 -20.04
CA MET A 172 -20.22 -14.48 -20.43
C MET A 172 -21.06 -14.19 -21.67
N SER A 173 -21.28 -15.18 -22.53
CA SER A 173 -22.10 -15.08 -23.75
C SER A 173 -23.60 -15.36 -23.53
N GLU A 174 -24.02 -15.65 -22.28
CA GLU A 174 -25.45 -15.82 -21.98
C GLU A 174 -26.23 -14.53 -22.23
N THR A 175 -27.35 -14.65 -22.96
CA THR A 175 -28.28 -13.55 -23.13
C THR A 175 -29.13 -13.37 -21.89
N LEU A 176 -29.16 -12.15 -21.37
CA LEU A 176 -29.96 -11.79 -20.19
C LEU A 176 -31.11 -10.86 -20.57
N ASP A 177 -32.28 -11.08 -19.96
CA ASP A 177 -33.46 -10.27 -20.19
C ASP A 177 -33.45 -9.00 -19.32
N GLY A 178 -33.59 -7.85 -19.97
CA GLY A 178 -33.88 -6.56 -19.35
C GLY A 178 -32.74 -5.89 -18.58
N PRO A 179 -32.90 -4.58 -18.25
CA PRO A 179 -31.94 -3.84 -17.46
C PRO A 179 -31.94 -4.26 -15.99
N ALA A 180 -30.81 -4.10 -15.34
CA ALA A 180 -30.65 -4.36 -13.92
C ALA A 180 -31.29 -3.26 -13.06
N ALA A 181 -32.17 -3.62 -12.13
CA ALA A 181 -32.50 -2.72 -11.05
C ALA A 181 -31.28 -2.49 -10.14
N ASP A 182 -31.07 -1.24 -9.71
CA ASP A 182 -30.06 -0.95 -8.70
C ASP A 182 -30.48 -1.57 -7.35
N GLN A 183 -29.63 -2.43 -6.82
CA GLN A 183 -29.82 -3.06 -5.51
C GLN A 183 -28.63 -2.87 -4.58
N ALA A 184 -27.66 -2.01 -4.94
CA ALA A 184 -26.44 -1.80 -4.16
C ALA A 184 -26.73 -1.40 -2.71
N ALA A 185 -27.78 -0.60 -2.49
CA ALA A 185 -28.22 -0.19 -1.15
C ALA A 185 -28.68 -1.36 -0.25
N ARG A 186 -29.02 -2.53 -0.83
CA ARG A 186 -29.41 -3.75 -0.08
C ARG A 186 -28.20 -4.60 0.33
N TRP A 187 -26.98 -4.22 -0.11
CA TRP A 187 -25.73 -4.90 0.16
C TRP A 187 -24.71 -3.94 0.82
N PRO A 188 -25.07 -3.31 1.96
CA PRO A 188 -24.12 -2.41 2.66
C PRO A 188 -22.94 -3.22 3.17
N ALA A 189 -21.80 -2.55 3.36
CA ALA A 189 -20.70 -3.08 4.16
C ALA A 189 -21.15 -3.29 5.63
N LEU A 190 -20.39 -4.08 6.39
CA LEU A 190 -20.63 -4.23 7.81
C LEU A 190 -20.57 -2.85 8.50
N LEU A 191 -21.47 -2.64 9.45
CA LEU A 191 -21.39 -1.46 10.32
C LEU A 191 -20.15 -1.54 11.20
N PRO A 192 -19.50 -0.40 11.50
CA PRO A 192 -18.38 -0.36 12.43
C PRO A 192 -18.78 -0.93 13.80
N SER A 193 -17.97 -1.81 14.37
CA SER A 193 -18.15 -2.30 15.74
C SER A 193 -17.44 -1.37 16.74
N ALA A 194 -17.99 -1.27 17.94
CA ALA A 194 -17.54 -0.38 19.01
C ALA A 194 -17.05 -1.20 20.22
N LEU A 195 -16.23 -0.59 21.06
CA LEU A 195 -15.87 -1.16 22.36
C LEU A 195 -17.11 -1.27 23.27
N ARG A 196 -17.17 -2.33 24.07
CA ARG A 196 -18.12 -2.36 25.18
C ARG A 196 -17.80 -1.20 26.15
N PRO A 197 -18.78 -0.43 26.63
CA PRO A 197 -18.53 0.73 27.48
C PRO A 197 -17.70 0.44 28.74
N ALA A 198 -17.82 -0.76 29.30
CA ALA A 198 -17.00 -1.18 30.46
C ALA A 198 -15.52 -1.30 30.08
N LEU A 199 -15.21 -1.88 28.90
CA LEU A 199 -13.84 -2.03 28.41
C LEU A 199 -13.24 -0.68 28.01
N ALA A 200 -14.02 0.21 27.39
CA ALA A 200 -13.56 1.56 27.10
C ALA A 200 -13.14 2.32 28.38
N ARG A 201 -13.94 2.23 29.44
CA ARG A 201 -13.57 2.79 30.76
C ARG A 201 -12.36 2.11 31.40
N GLU A 202 -12.23 0.80 31.26
CA GLU A 202 -11.06 0.06 31.74
C GLU A 202 -9.78 0.54 31.05
N ILE A 203 -9.79 0.62 29.70
CA ILE A 203 -8.64 1.11 28.94
C ILE A 203 -8.34 2.57 29.27
N ALA A 204 -9.35 3.44 29.35
CA ALA A 204 -9.19 4.84 29.77
C ALA A 204 -8.56 4.96 31.16
N GLY A 205 -9.02 4.16 32.12
CA GLY A 205 -8.44 4.09 33.46
C GLY A 205 -6.97 3.61 33.44
N ALA A 206 -6.66 2.62 32.64
CA ALA A 206 -5.29 2.15 32.45
C ALA A 206 -4.39 3.24 31.85
N VAL A 207 -4.85 3.92 30.79
CA VAL A 207 -4.12 5.01 30.14
C VAL A 207 -3.90 6.19 31.08
N SER A 208 -4.90 6.58 31.86
CA SER A 208 -4.78 7.70 32.83
C SER A 208 -3.76 7.42 33.92
N GLN A 209 -3.66 6.16 34.38
CA GLN A 209 -2.77 5.73 35.48
C GLN A 209 -1.35 5.36 35.00
N ALA A 210 -1.15 5.08 33.71
CA ALA A 210 0.14 4.70 33.17
C ALA A 210 1.19 5.80 33.38
N ARG A 211 2.41 5.40 33.67
CA ARG A 211 3.55 6.32 33.75
C ARG A 211 4.08 6.67 32.36
N LYS A 212 4.15 5.68 31.48
CA LYS A 212 4.66 5.79 30.10
C LYS A 212 3.74 5.05 29.13
N PRO A 213 2.56 5.63 28.80
CA PRO A 213 1.70 5.05 27.77
C PRO A 213 2.30 5.27 26.39
N VAL A 214 2.28 4.22 25.55
CA VAL A 214 2.75 4.24 24.17
C VAL A 214 1.69 3.68 23.25
N LEU A 215 1.46 4.31 22.09
CA LEU A 215 0.63 3.77 21.03
C LEU A 215 1.51 3.39 19.83
N VAL A 216 1.32 2.18 19.31
CA VAL A 216 2.01 1.67 18.12
C VAL A 216 0.99 1.45 17.01
N THR A 217 1.25 1.99 15.82
CA THR A 217 0.35 1.88 14.67
C THR A 217 1.11 1.76 13.35
N SER A 218 0.45 1.17 12.33
CA SER A 218 1.00 1.04 10.97
C SER A 218 0.03 1.53 9.89
N TYR A 219 -1.28 1.30 10.05
CA TYR A 219 -2.28 1.59 9.01
C TYR A 219 -3.55 2.28 9.51
N PHE A 220 -3.52 2.92 10.68
CA PHE A 220 -4.64 3.72 11.18
C PHE A 220 -5.03 4.83 10.19
N GLY A 221 -4.04 5.45 9.54
CA GLY A 221 -4.21 6.51 8.54
C GLY A 221 -4.81 6.08 7.20
N ARG A 222 -5.26 4.80 7.05
CA ARG A 222 -5.98 4.36 5.85
C ARG A 222 -7.26 5.15 5.57
N ARG A 223 -7.77 5.82 6.59
CA ARG A 223 -8.85 6.81 6.52
C ARG A 223 -8.33 8.14 7.03
N PRO A 224 -7.84 9.01 6.14
CA PRO A 224 -7.15 10.25 6.50
C PRO A 224 -7.96 11.15 7.44
N GLU A 225 -9.28 11.18 7.28
CA GLU A 225 -10.21 11.99 8.09
C GLU A 225 -10.26 11.55 9.57
N ARG A 226 -9.78 10.36 9.90
CA ARG A 226 -9.82 9.80 11.26
C ARG A 226 -8.53 10.02 12.06
N VAL A 227 -7.46 10.47 11.40
CA VAL A 227 -6.17 10.72 12.07
C VAL A 227 -6.31 11.73 13.22
N ALA A 228 -7.23 12.68 13.09
CA ALA A 228 -7.51 13.66 14.14
C ALA A 228 -7.92 13.01 15.48
N ALA A 229 -8.68 11.91 15.46
CA ALA A 229 -9.08 11.22 16.69
C ALA A 229 -7.87 10.63 17.45
N LEU A 230 -6.88 10.11 16.73
CA LEU A 230 -5.63 9.64 17.33
C LEU A 230 -4.81 10.80 17.93
N VAL A 231 -4.72 11.92 17.21
CA VAL A 231 -4.02 13.13 17.70
C VAL A 231 -4.68 13.63 18.99
N GLN A 232 -6.00 13.78 19.00
CA GLN A 232 -6.76 14.26 20.17
C GLN A 232 -6.53 13.36 21.40
N LEU A 233 -6.65 12.04 21.25
CA LEU A 233 -6.39 11.11 22.37
C LEU A 233 -4.93 11.22 22.85
N ALA A 234 -3.97 11.25 21.92
CA ALA A 234 -2.55 11.34 22.28
C ALA A 234 -2.23 12.63 23.06
N GLU A 235 -2.76 13.78 22.62
CA GLU A 235 -2.62 15.07 23.30
C GLU A 235 -3.30 15.06 24.68
N ARG A 236 -4.52 14.50 24.75
CA ARG A 236 -5.33 14.45 25.98
C ARG A 236 -4.63 13.74 27.13
N VAL A 237 -3.79 12.75 26.83
CA VAL A 237 -3.13 11.91 27.85
C VAL A 237 -1.59 12.00 27.85
N GLY A 238 -1.00 12.78 26.95
CA GLY A 238 0.46 12.89 26.79
C GLY A 238 1.11 11.59 26.32
N MET A 239 0.46 10.84 25.39
CA MET A 239 0.88 9.51 24.94
C MET A 239 1.84 9.62 23.75
N MET A 240 2.96 8.89 23.83
CA MET A 240 3.87 8.72 22.69
C MET A 240 3.22 7.89 21.58
N VAL A 241 3.36 8.33 20.33
CA VAL A 241 2.89 7.59 19.16
C VAL A 241 4.08 7.16 18.30
N VAL A 242 4.14 5.87 17.99
CA VAL A 242 5.16 5.25 17.13
C VAL A 242 4.48 4.70 15.88
N GLU A 243 4.98 5.06 14.70
CA GLU A 243 4.55 4.48 13.43
C GLU A 243 5.48 3.31 13.06
N GLU A 244 5.16 2.08 13.45
CA GLU A 244 5.98 0.91 13.08
C GLU A 244 5.66 0.45 11.67
N SER A 245 6.65 0.49 10.76
CA SER A 245 6.50 0.10 9.35
C SER A 245 5.23 0.71 8.70
N PRO A 246 5.08 2.03 8.68
CA PRO A 246 3.83 2.68 8.30
C PRO A 246 3.46 2.41 6.84
N VAL A 247 2.20 2.02 6.61
CA VAL A 247 1.59 1.88 5.28
C VAL A 247 0.98 3.20 4.82
N TYR A 248 0.54 4.01 5.76
CA TYR A 248 -0.03 5.35 5.58
C TYR A 248 0.64 6.32 6.53
N LEU A 249 0.36 7.61 6.38
CA LEU A 249 0.62 8.57 7.43
C LEU A 249 -0.45 8.40 8.52
N ASN A 250 -0.05 7.90 9.68
CA ASN A 250 -0.96 7.61 10.78
C ASN A 250 -0.99 8.72 11.84
N PHE A 251 0.06 9.53 11.90
CA PHE A 251 0.22 10.63 12.84
C PHE A 251 1.07 11.72 12.22
N PRO A 252 0.80 13.04 12.44
CA PRO A 252 1.65 14.11 11.91
C PRO A 252 3.10 13.95 12.39
N ARG A 253 4.04 13.89 11.46
CA ARG A 253 5.43 13.50 11.76
C ARG A 253 6.26 14.59 12.44
N SER A 254 5.84 15.86 12.33
CA SER A 254 6.43 16.99 13.08
C SER A 254 5.80 17.19 14.47
N HIS A 255 4.78 16.41 14.83
CA HIS A 255 4.08 16.55 16.09
C HIS A 255 4.98 16.12 17.28
N PRO A 256 5.05 16.90 18.39
CA PRO A 256 5.94 16.59 19.53
C PRO A 256 5.70 15.23 20.20
N LEU A 257 4.53 14.62 20.02
CA LEU A 257 4.21 13.28 20.53
C LEU A 257 4.61 12.15 19.57
N HIS A 258 5.08 12.46 18.35
CA HIS A 258 5.59 11.46 17.41
C HIS A 258 6.95 10.96 17.89
N ALA A 259 7.04 9.69 18.29
CA ALA A 259 8.22 9.12 18.92
C ALA A 259 9.15 8.33 17.97
N GLY A 260 8.88 8.43 16.66
CA GLY A 260 9.67 7.79 15.59
C GLY A 260 9.01 6.55 15.01
N TYR A 261 9.83 5.69 14.38
CA TYR A 261 9.38 4.57 13.53
C TYR A 261 9.88 3.20 14.02
N GLN A 262 10.52 3.14 15.17
CA GLN A 262 11.05 1.91 15.76
C GLN A 262 10.45 1.71 17.15
N ALA A 263 9.40 0.90 17.23
CA ALA A 263 8.72 0.64 18.49
C ALA A 263 9.68 0.06 19.55
N ALA A 264 10.64 -0.76 19.13
CA ALA A 264 11.65 -1.35 20.01
C ALA A 264 12.40 -0.33 20.89
N GLU A 265 12.59 0.90 20.42
CA GLU A 265 13.28 1.95 21.16
C GLU A 265 12.44 2.61 22.26
N VAL A 266 11.12 2.39 22.25
CA VAL A 266 10.17 3.14 23.09
C VAL A 266 9.38 2.23 24.01
N VAL A 267 9.03 1.00 23.55
CA VAL A 267 8.12 0.11 24.29
C VAL A 267 8.83 -0.72 25.39
N SER A 268 10.17 -0.79 25.40
CA SER A 268 10.93 -1.63 26.36
C SER A 268 10.70 -1.24 27.83
N ASP A 269 10.47 0.02 28.12
CA ASP A 269 10.21 0.58 29.45
C ASP A 269 8.80 1.17 29.58
N ALA A 270 7.92 0.91 28.61
CA ALA A 270 6.50 1.25 28.68
C ALA A 270 5.79 0.39 29.75
N ASP A 271 4.86 0.97 30.47
CA ASP A 271 3.98 0.26 31.40
C ASP A 271 2.58 0.02 30.82
N LEU A 272 2.26 0.69 29.71
CA LEU A 272 1.06 0.46 28.92
C LEU A 272 1.34 0.63 27.43
N ILE A 273 0.84 -0.29 26.61
CA ILE A 273 0.94 -0.24 25.15
C ILE A 273 -0.45 -0.42 24.53
N LEU A 274 -0.86 0.54 23.72
CA LEU A 274 -1.99 0.37 22.79
C LEU A 274 -1.44 0.01 21.42
N VAL A 275 -1.75 -1.18 20.92
CA VAL A 275 -1.45 -1.58 19.54
C VAL A 275 -2.70 -1.33 18.70
N VAL A 276 -2.65 -0.34 17.84
CA VAL A 276 -3.80 0.15 17.08
C VAL A 276 -3.52 0.02 15.58
N ASP A 277 -4.30 -0.80 14.89
CA ASP A 277 -4.14 -1.01 13.44
C ASP A 277 -2.67 -1.26 13.05
N CYS A 278 -2.07 -2.32 13.65
CA CYS A 278 -0.68 -2.70 13.41
C CYS A 278 -0.54 -4.21 13.32
N ASP A 279 0.07 -4.71 12.23
CA ASP A 279 0.28 -6.15 12.05
C ASP A 279 1.47 -6.68 12.83
N VAL A 280 2.58 -5.94 12.83
CA VAL A 280 3.82 -6.35 13.50
C VAL A 280 4.34 -5.18 14.33
N PRO A 281 3.85 -4.99 15.56
CA PRO A 281 4.22 -3.84 16.38
C PRO A 281 5.67 -3.88 16.87
N TRP A 282 6.31 -5.03 16.89
CA TRP A 282 7.73 -5.25 17.18
C TRP A 282 8.17 -6.68 16.84
N ILE A 283 9.47 -6.90 16.85
CA ILE A 283 10.07 -8.23 16.68
C ILE A 283 10.55 -8.74 18.04
N ASN A 284 9.94 -9.80 18.56
CA ASN A 284 10.24 -10.35 19.89
C ASN A 284 11.70 -10.76 20.10
N ALA A 285 12.41 -11.13 19.05
CA ALA A 285 13.83 -11.45 19.14
C ALA A 285 14.72 -10.24 19.43
N THR A 286 14.23 -9.03 19.20
CA THR A 286 15.01 -7.78 19.33
C THR A 286 14.62 -6.95 20.55
N ILE A 287 13.56 -7.33 21.26
CA ILE A 287 13.00 -6.56 22.37
C ILE A 287 12.62 -7.47 23.54
N ARG A 288 12.76 -6.94 24.73
CA ARG A 288 12.17 -7.52 25.94
C ARG A 288 11.25 -6.52 26.59
N LEU A 289 9.97 -6.85 26.64
CA LEU A 289 8.98 -6.07 27.38
C LEU A 289 9.05 -6.40 28.87
N SER A 290 8.65 -5.46 29.72
CA SER A 290 8.41 -5.74 31.13
C SER A 290 7.31 -6.80 31.30
N GLU A 291 7.44 -7.71 32.25
CA GLU A 291 6.39 -8.68 32.56
C GLU A 291 5.10 -8.03 33.09
N SER A 292 5.19 -6.81 33.59
CA SER A 292 4.06 -6.02 34.10
C SER A 292 3.43 -5.09 33.10
N VAL A 293 3.92 -5.05 31.84
CA VAL A 293 3.36 -4.16 30.81
C VAL A 293 1.94 -4.60 30.44
N ARG A 294 1.01 -3.66 30.45
CA ARG A 294 -0.36 -3.88 29.97
C ARG A 294 -0.44 -3.60 28.47
N ILE A 295 -1.01 -4.53 27.71
CA ILE A 295 -1.12 -4.42 26.26
C ILE A 295 -2.59 -4.59 25.86
N TYR A 296 -3.09 -3.68 25.02
CA TYR A 296 -4.42 -3.78 24.41
C TYR A 296 -4.28 -3.76 22.89
N GLN A 297 -4.90 -4.74 22.22
CA GLN A 297 -5.00 -4.80 20.75
C GLN A 297 -6.32 -4.20 20.30
N ILE A 298 -6.28 -3.16 19.49
CA ILE A 298 -7.47 -2.46 18.96
C ILE A 298 -7.35 -2.46 17.44
N ASP A 299 -8.13 -3.29 16.76
CA ASP A 299 -8.00 -3.52 15.33
C ASP A 299 -9.28 -4.11 14.74
N THR A 300 -9.48 -3.98 13.45
CA THR A 300 -10.52 -4.72 12.72
C THR A 300 -10.16 -6.21 12.53
N ASP A 301 -8.87 -6.55 12.64
CA ASP A 301 -8.32 -7.92 12.56
C ASP A 301 -7.27 -8.13 13.69
N PRO A 302 -7.66 -8.17 14.97
CA PRO A 302 -6.70 -8.21 16.07
C PRO A 302 -6.00 -9.58 16.23
N LEU A 303 -6.58 -10.65 15.69
CA LEU A 303 -6.01 -12.00 15.79
C LEU A 303 -5.02 -12.34 14.68
N LYS A 304 -5.00 -11.55 13.60
CA LYS A 304 -4.10 -11.73 12.45
C LYS A 304 -4.12 -13.15 11.88
N GLU A 305 -5.32 -13.72 11.70
CA GLU A 305 -5.52 -15.12 11.28
C GLU A 305 -4.77 -15.49 9.98
N SER A 306 -4.54 -14.49 9.10
CA SER A 306 -3.79 -14.68 7.87
C SER A 306 -2.26 -14.64 8.03
N ILE A 307 -1.74 -14.49 9.26
CA ILE A 307 -0.30 -14.52 9.57
C ILE A 307 -0.01 -15.76 10.41
N PRO A 308 0.47 -16.87 9.81
CA PRO A 308 0.53 -18.18 10.47
C PRO A 308 1.37 -18.24 11.76
N LEU A 309 2.47 -17.47 11.81
CA LEU A 309 3.32 -17.39 12.99
C LEU A 309 3.32 -15.95 13.52
N TRP A 310 2.27 -15.63 14.28
CA TRP A 310 2.11 -14.32 14.89
C TRP A 310 1.68 -14.47 16.35
N HIS A 311 2.31 -13.72 17.24
CA HIS A 311 1.86 -13.64 18.62
C HIS A 311 2.32 -12.32 19.24
N VAL A 312 1.38 -11.56 19.73
CA VAL A 312 1.60 -10.42 20.62
C VAL A 312 0.59 -10.60 21.75
N PRO A 313 1.03 -10.95 22.97
CA PRO A 313 0.12 -11.14 24.07
C PRO A 313 -0.56 -9.81 24.42
N ALA A 314 -1.81 -9.84 24.84
CA ALA A 314 -2.55 -8.67 25.27
C ALA A 314 -3.58 -9.04 26.35
N GLU A 315 -3.96 -8.09 27.19
CA GLU A 315 -5.05 -8.24 28.15
C GLU A 315 -6.41 -8.33 27.44
N ALA A 316 -6.54 -7.64 26.30
CA ALA A 316 -7.74 -7.73 25.46
C ALA A 316 -7.41 -7.59 23.98
N PHE A 317 -8.09 -8.41 23.17
CA PHE A 317 -8.11 -8.32 21.70
C PHE A 317 -9.46 -7.76 21.29
N CYS A 318 -9.47 -6.53 20.80
CA CYS A 318 -10.67 -5.77 20.47
C CYS A 318 -10.88 -5.74 18.96
N GLN A 319 -11.81 -6.55 18.44
CA GLN A 319 -12.21 -6.50 17.04
C GLN A 319 -13.25 -5.39 16.84
N VAL A 320 -12.77 -4.18 16.57
CA VAL A 320 -13.59 -2.96 16.52
C VAL A 320 -13.06 -1.99 15.46
N ASP A 321 -13.85 -0.99 15.13
CA ASP A 321 -13.36 0.18 14.40
C ASP A 321 -12.44 0.99 15.31
N SER A 322 -11.18 1.12 14.92
CA SER A 322 -10.14 1.67 15.78
C SER A 322 -10.37 3.16 16.10
N ALA A 323 -10.85 3.96 15.15
CA ALA A 323 -11.13 5.37 15.41
C ALA A 323 -12.29 5.54 16.39
N LEU A 324 -13.38 4.78 16.20
CA LEU A 324 -14.50 4.79 17.15
C LEU A 324 -14.07 4.31 18.54
N ALA A 325 -13.16 3.33 18.62
CA ALA A 325 -12.60 2.88 19.89
C ALA A 325 -11.79 3.97 20.60
N LEU A 326 -10.95 4.72 19.86
CA LEU A 326 -10.18 5.84 20.41
C LEU A 326 -11.09 6.97 20.90
N GLU A 327 -12.13 7.32 20.15
CA GLU A 327 -13.15 8.30 20.57
C GLU A 327 -13.88 7.86 21.85
N GLN A 328 -14.22 6.55 21.97
CA GLN A 328 -14.84 6.02 23.19
C GLN A 328 -13.90 6.02 24.39
N ILE A 329 -12.61 5.75 24.19
CA ILE A 329 -11.59 5.83 25.25
C ILE A 329 -11.43 7.28 25.68
N GLU A 330 -11.34 8.22 24.76
CA GLU A 330 -11.24 9.65 25.06
C GLU A 330 -12.45 10.14 25.84
N ALA A 331 -13.66 9.84 25.40
CA ALA A 331 -14.89 10.19 26.11
C ALA A 331 -14.96 9.59 27.54
N ALA A 332 -14.32 8.45 27.79
CA ALA A 332 -14.24 7.86 29.11
C ALA A 332 -13.18 8.50 30.05
N LEU A 333 -12.41 9.47 29.53
CA LEU A 333 -11.42 10.24 30.30
C LEU A 333 -11.98 11.53 30.92
N ASP A 334 -13.29 11.73 30.96
CA ASP A 334 -13.95 12.96 31.48
C ASP A 334 -13.51 13.34 32.89
N HIS A 335 -13.08 12.36 33.69
CA HIS A 335 -12.57 12.56 35.06
C HIS A 335 -11.10 13.07 35.10
N LEU A 336 -10.37 13.05 33.97
CA LEU A 336 -8.98 13.49 33.93
C LEU A 336 -8.92 15.02 33.74
N PRO A 337 -8.33 15.78 34.69
CA PRO A 337 -8.17 17.22 34.53
C PRO A 337 -7.36 17.58 33.28
N ASN A 338 -7.67 18.72 32.65
CA ASN A 338 -6.95 19.20 31.46
C ASN A 338 -5.50 19.63 31.79
N ASP A 339 -5.23 20.00 33.03
CA ASP A 339 -3.93 20.47 33.53
C ASP A 339 -3.23 19.44 34.43
N ASP A 340 -3.50 18.15 34.26
CA ASP A 340 -2.88 17.08 35.03
C ASP A 340 -1.35 17.12 34.89
N PRO A 341 -0.60 17.22 36.02
CA PRO A 341 0.85 17.32 36.00
C PRO A 341 1.53 16.05 35.42
N THR A 342 0.87 14.89 35.52
CA THR A 342 1.34 13.63 34.93
C THR A 342 1.29 13.69 33.41
N VAL A 343 0.22 14.22 32.85
CA VAL A 343 0.08 14.44 31.39
C VAL A 343 1.17 15.40 30.92
N ALA A 344 1.37 16.52 31.62
CA ALA A 344 2.42 17.48 31.28
C ALA A 344 3.83 16.86 31.34
N ALA A 345 4.11 15.96 32.29
CA ALA A 345 5.38 15.25 32.38
C ALA A 345 5.58 14.25 31.21
N ARG A 346 4.53 13.52 30.84
CA ARG A 346 4.55 12.59 29.68
C ARG A 346 4.76 13.34 28.37
N THR A 347 4.05 14.46 28.17
CA THR A 347 4.20 15.32 26.97
C THR A 347 5.62 15.84 26.84
N ARG A 348 6.26 16.29 27.93
CA ARG A 348 7.66 16.71 27.91
C ARG A 348 8.61 15.55 27.55
N ALA A 349 8.38 14.37 28.10
CA ALA A 349 9.19 13.20 27.78
C ALA A 349 9.05 12.78 26.31
N ALA A 350 7.83 12.83 25.76
CA ALA A 350 7.57 12.57 24.35
C ALA A 350 8.24 13.62 23.45
N ALA A 351 8.14 14.90 23.77
CA ALA A 351 8.79 15.99 23.02
C ALA A 351 10.32 15.86 23.06
N THR A 352 10.90 15.44 24.18
CA THR A 352 12.34 15.16 24.28
C THR A 352 12.73 14.03 23.32
N ARG A 353 11.95 12.95 23.32
CA ARG A 353 12.18 11.82 22.40
C ARG A 353 12.04 12.24 20.92
N HIS A 354 11.05 13.05 20.60
CA HIS A 354 10.86 13.59 19.25
C HIS A 354 12.12 14.35 18.78
N VAL A 355 12.62 15.26 19.61
CA VAL A 355 13.85 16.04 19.32
C VAL A 355 15.07 15.12 19.13
N GLU A 356 15.19 14.01 19.89
CA GLU A 356 16.26 13.03 19.71
C GLU A 356 16.20 12.33 18.35
N VAL A 357 14.99 11.96 17.90
CA VAL A 357 14.79 11.35 16.56
C VAL A 357 15.20 12.32 15.47
N GLU A 358 14.73 13.56 15.52
CA GLU A 358 15.12 14.60 14.57
C GLU A 358 16.64 14.88 14.58
N ALA A 359 17.24 14.96 15.76
CA ALA A 359 18.68 15.23 15.90
C ALA A 359 19.52 14.10 15.28
N ARG A 360 19.09 12.84 15.43
CA ARG A 360 19.76 11.68 14.79
C ARG A 360 19.69 11.76 13.26
N ALA A 361 18.53 12.09 12.69
CA ALA A 361 18.37 12.26 11.25
C ALA A 361 19.25 13.41 10.73
N LYS A 362 19.25 14.57 11.39
CA LYS A 362 20.10 15.72 11.05
C LYS A 362 21.59 15.37 11.13
N ALA A 363 22.03 14.68 12.18
CA ALA A 363 23.42 14.25 12.34
C ALA A 363 23.85 13.24 11.26
N ARG A 364 22.97 12.34 10.84
CA ARG A 364 23.21 11.39 9.75
C ARG A 364 23.39 12.12 8.42
N LEU A 365 22.48 13.05 8.11
CA LEU A 365 22.54 13.90 6.92
C LEU A 365 23.86 14.73 6.87
N GLN A 366 24.27 15.32 7.99
CA GLN A 366 25.50 16.11 8.05
C GLN A 366 26.76 15.26 7.82
N ARG A 367 26.83 14.04 8.39
CA ARG A 367 28.00 13.15 8.22
C ARG A 367 28.16 12.68 6.77
N SER A 368 27.09 12.59 6.03
CA SER A 368 27.08 12.10 4.65
C SER A 368 26.84 13.17 3.59
N ALA A 369 26.99 14.46 3.95
CA ALA A 369 26.70 15.60 3.07
C ALA A 369 27.55 15.64 1.78
N ALA A 370 28.74 15.04 1.79
CA ALA A 370 29.64 14.99 0.63
C ALA A 370 29.32 13.85 -0.36
N THR A 371 28.31 13.02 -0.09
CA THR A 371 27.98 11.85 -0.92
C THR A 371 26.49 11.75 -1.18
N LEU A 372 26.14 11.21 -2.32
CA LEU A 372 24.75 10.84 -2.59
C LEU A 372 24.34 9.67 -1.67
N ASN A 373 23.25 9.84 -0.95
CA ASN A 373 22.69 8.86 -0.03
C ASN A 373 21.17 9.06 0.14
N PRO A 374 20.43 8.10 0.70
CA PRO A 374 18.99 8.20 0.84
C PRO A 374 18.51 9.42 1.65
N ASP A 375 19.24 9.81 2.71
CA ASP A 375 18.90 10.99 3.51
C ASP A 375 18.98 12.27 2.69
N SER A 376 20.06 12.44 1.89
CA SER A 376 20.25 13.63 1.05
C SER A 376 19.16 13.76 -0.02
N VAL A 377 18.74 12.62 -0.62
CA VAL A 377 17.64 12.58 -1.60
C VAL A 377 16.32 12.96 -0.93
N ALA A 378 16.00 12.36 0.21
CA ALA A 378 14.77 12.61 0.94
C ALA A 378 14.69 14.06 1.46
N ALA A 379 15.77 14.59 2.05
CA ALA A 379 15.83 15.96 2.54
C ALA A 379 15.75 17.00 1.40
N CYS A 380 16.35 16.72 0.25
CA CYS A 380 16.20 17.57 -0.93
C CYS A 380 14.76 17.62 -1.41
N LEU A 381 14.08 16.46 -1.51
CA LEU A 381 12.67 16.40 -1.86
C LEU A 381 11.80 17.12 -0.84
N ALA A 382 12.08 17.00 0.46
CA ALA A 382 11.34 17.70 1.50
C ALA A 382 11.31 19.23 1.29
N SER A 383 12.41 19.80 0.74
CA SER A 383 12.50 21.23 0.43
C SER A 383 11.79 21.66 -0.85
N LEU A 384 11.38 20.72 -1.71
CA LEU A 384 10.83 20.97 -3.05
C LEU A 384 9.35 20.58 -3.20
N LEU A 385 8.85 19.72 -2.31
CA LEU A 385 7.49 19.18 -2.41
C LEU A 385 6.49 20.05 -1.65
N ASP A 386 5.32 20.21 -2.26
CA ASP A 386 4.16 20.82 -1.62
C ASP A 386 3.64 19.91 -0.49
N ASP A 387 2.98 20.49 0.51
CA ASP A 387 2.49 19.75 1.69
C ASP A 387 1.45 18.69 1.36
N ASP A 388 0.74 18.84 0.24
CA ASP A 388 -0.27 17.90 -0.22
C ASP A 388 0.24 16.87 -1.25
N ALA A 389 1.51 16.95 -1.65
CA ALA A 389 2.11 15.96 -2.55
C ALA A 389 2.00 14.56 -1.94
N ILE A 390 1.65 13.57 -2.78
CA ILE A 390 1.58 12.16 -2.38
C ILE A 390 2.94 11.51 -2.61
N VAL A 391 3.53 10.99 -1.55
CA VAL A 391 4.77 10.22 -1.59
C VAL A 391 4.42 8.72 -1.52
N ILE A 392 4.85 7.96 -2.52
CA ILE A 392 4.80 6.51 -2.54
C ILE A 392 6.21 6.00 -2.26
N ASP A 393 6.38 5.28 -1.15
CA ASP A 393 7.67 4.75 -0.71
C ASP A 393 7.77 3.23 -0.96
N GLU A 394 8.72 2.87 -1.80
CA GLU A 394 9.13 1.50 -2.05
C GLU A 394 10.66 1.37 -2.01
N THR A 395 11.31 2.10 -1.13
CA THR A 395 12.77 2.13 -1.02
C THR A 395 13.36 1.00 -0.18
N VAL A 396 12.52 0.21 0.48
CA VAL A 396 12.85 -0.99 1.26
C VAL A 396 13.93 -0.71 2.33
N THR A 397 15.20 -0.87 2.00
CA THR A 397 16.32 -0.65 2.96
C THR A 397 16.57 0.81 3.28
N SER A 398 16.02 1.72 2.49
CA SER A 398 16.15 3.17 2.69
C SER A 398 14.89 3.82 3.27
N SER A 399 13.80 3.06 3.48
CA SER A 399 12.52 3.63 3.95
C SER A 399 12.64 4.38 5.26
N MET A 400 13.47 3.90 6.21
CA MET A 400 13.69 4.62 7.48
C MET A 400 14.30 6.01 7.25
N MET A 401 15.28 6.12 6.35
CA MET A 401 15.90 7.40 6.02
C MET A 401 14.91 8.34 5.33
N VAL A 402 14.06 7.79 4.44
CA VAL A 402 12.98 8.54 3.78
C VAL A 402 11.99 9.07 4.82
N LEU A 403 11.51 8.22 5.72
CA LEU A 403 10.54 8.58 6.76
C LEU A 403 11.06 9.70 7.66
N GLU A 404 12.32 9.62 8.09
CA GLU A 404 12.94 10.60 9.00
C GLU A 404 13.38 11.88 8.30
N SER A 405 13.78 11.83 7.02
CA SER A 405 14.33 12.98 6.28
C SER A 405 13.31 13.67 5.34
N LEU A 406 12.14 13.06 5.14
CA LEU A 406 11.01 13.61 4.37
C LEU A 406 9.73 13.56 5.23
N PRO A 407 9.65 14.33 6.33
CA PRO A 407 8.48 14.31 7.19
C PRO A 407 7.23 14.81 6.44
N ARG A 408 6.10 14.14 6.67
CA ARG A 408 4.80 14.52 6.15
C ARG A 408 3.83 14.68 7.32
N ASP A 409 2.97 15.71 7.28
CA ASP A 409 2.05 16.03 8.36
C ASP A 409 0.58 15.91 7.94
N LYS A 410 0.31 16.08 6.65
CA LYS A 410 -1.05 16.04 6.13
C LYS A 410 -1.47 14.59 5.86
N PRO A 411 -2.53 14.06 6.49
CA PRO A 411 -3.03 12.72 6.22
C PRO A 411 -3.31 12.48 4.74
N GLY A 412 -3.03 11.26 4.25
CA GLY A 412 -3.17 10.90 2.84
C GLY A 412 -2.05 11.40 1.92
N THR A 413 -0.88 11.79 2.48
CA THR A 413 0.31 12.23 1.73
C THR A 413 1.46 11.23 1.71
N TYR A 414 1.33 10.10 2.38
CA TYR A 414 2.32 9.02 2.38
C TYR A 414 1.62 7.66 2.23
N LEU A 415 2.15 6.84 1.33
CA LEU A 415 1.66 5.49 1.04
C LEU A 415 2.85 4.54 0.86
N ALA A 416 2.72 3.33 1.43
CA ALA A 416 3.57 2.19 1.12
C ALA A 416 2.73 1.01 0.61
N SER A 417 3.36 -0.05 0.10
CA SER A 417 2.67 -1.17 -0.55
C SER A 417 1.72 -1.96 0.36
N GLY A 418 1.94 -1.90 1.68
CA GLY A 418 1.23 -2.70 2.68
C GLY A 418 1.73 -4.12 2.82
N GLY A 419 2.29 -4.71 1.77
CA GLY A 419 2.94 -6.02 1.78
C GLY A 419 4.45 -5.93 1.58
N SER A 420 5.07 -7.04 1.24
CA SER A 420 6.52 -7.14 1.04
C SER A 420 6.93 -7.50 -0.40
N SER A 421 5.99 -7.56 -1.33
CA SER A 421 6.31 -7.77 -2.73
C SER A 421 6.75 -6.48 -3.39
N LEU A 422 7.77 -6.57 -4.24
CA LEU A 422 8.28 -5.43 -5.01
C LEU A 422 7.39 -5.10 -6.21
N GLY A 423 7.56 -3.89 -6.77
CA GLY A 423 6.91 -3.45 -8.00
C GLY A 423 5.59 -2.71 -7.82
N PHE A 424 5.32 -2.21 -6.60
CA PHE A 424 4.14 -1.40 -6.30
C PHE A 424 4.26 0.04 -6.82
N GLY A 425 5.43 0.65 -6.68
CA GLY A 425 5.62 2.10 -6.79
C GLY A 425 5.15 2.71 -8.10
N GLY A 426 5.50 2.10 -9.23
CA GLY A 426 5.16 2.65 -10.56
C GLY A 426 3.65 2.60 -10.87
N GLY A 427 3.05 1.41 -10.79
CA GLY A 427 1.61 1.25 -10.98
C GLY A 427 0.81 2.02 -9.92
N GLY A 428 1.26 1.97 -8.65
CA GLY A 428 0.66 2.73 -7.57
C GLY A 428 0.64 4.24 -7.84
N SER A 429 1.69 4.78 -8.44
CA SER A 429 1.74 6.20 -8.81
C SER A 429 0.70 6.57 -9.88
N ILE A 430 0.46 5.69 -10.85
CA ILE A 430 -0.62 5.87 -11.82
C ILE A 430 -1.97 5.93 -11.10
N GLY A 431 -2.24 4.96 -10.22
CA GLY A 431 -3.49 4.89 -9.47
C GLY A 431 -3.71 6.11 -8.58
N ALA A 432 -2.69 6.51 -7.82
CA ALA A 432 -2.73 7.70 -6.98
C ALA A 432 -2.98 8.99 -7.78
N ARG A 433 -2.31 9.14 -8.94
CA ARG A 433 -2.50 10.30 -9.82
C ARG A 433 -3.89 10.35 -10.44
N LEU A 434 -4.46 9.19 -10.80
CA LEU A 434 -5.81 9.11 -11.34
C LEU A 434 -6.88 9.40 -10.27
N ALA A 435 -6.62 9.02 -9.01
CA ALA A 435 -7.50 9.29 -7.87
C ALA A 435 -7.43 10.74 -7.40
N ALA A 436 -6.26 11.40 -7.54
CA ALA A 436 -6.02 12.77 -7.10
C ALA A 436 -5.30 13.57 -8.21
N PRO A 437 -6.03 13.95 -9.29
CA PRO A 437 -5.43 14.52 -10.49
C PRO A 437 -4.77 15.88 -10.30
N ASP A 438 -5.08 16.60 -9.25
CA ASP A 438 -4.52 17.93 -8.96
C ASP A 438 -3.30 17.87 -8.03
N ARG A 439 -2.95 16.70 -7.50
CA ARG A 439 -1.85 16.54 -6.56
C ARG A 439 -0.59 16.01 -7.26
N THR A 440 0.57 16.51 -6.88
CA THR A 440 1.86 15.95 -7.29
C THR A 440 2.04 14.56 -6.68
N VAL A 441 2.43 13.57 -7.50
CA VAL A 441 2.73 12.21 -7.05
C VAL A 441 4.22 11.95 -7.27
N VAL A 442 4.90 11.46 -6.21
CA VAL A 442 6.32 11.11 -6.22
C VAL A 442 6.48 9.67 -5.75
N CYS A 443 7.10 8.85 -6.58
CA CYS A 443 7.52 7.49 -6.26
C CYS A 443 9.00 7.50 -5.85
N LEU A 444 9.29 7.10 -4.63
CA LEU A 444 10.64 6.79 -4.18
C LEU A 444 10.81 5.27 -4.24
N THR A 445 11.80 4.78 -4.96
CA THR A 445 11.99 3.35 -5.17
C THR A 445 13.46 2.97 -5.25
N GLY A 446 13.79 1.71 -4.95
CA GLY A 446 15.09 1.14 -5.27
C GLY A 446 15.16 0.72 -6.74
N ASP A 447 16.37 0.54 -7.26
CA ASP A 447 16.64 0.04 -8.62
C ASP A 447 15.98 -1.33 -8.88
N GLY A 448 16.13 -2.27 -7.96
CA GLY A 448 15.48 -3.58 -8.06
C GLY A 448 13.96 -3.49 -8.02
N SER A 449 13.37 -2.68 -7.14
CA SER A 449 11.92 -2.46 -7.07
C SER A 449 11.39 -1.81 -8.35
N TYR A 450 12.10 -0.84 -8.89
CA TYR A 450 11.77 -0.20 -10.17
C TYR A 450 11.70 -1.20 -11.32
N LEU A 451 12.74 -2.03 -11.45
CA LEU A 451 12.79 -3.08 -12.50
C LEU A 451 11.68 -4.11 -12.31
N PHE A 452 11.42 -4.53 -11.06
CA PHE A 452 10.36 -5.48 -10.74
C PHE A 452 8.96 -4.96 -11.08
N GLY A 453 8.76 -3.64 -11.03
CA GLY A 453 7.51 -2.95 -11.35
C GLY A 453 7.15 -2.88 -12.84
N VAL A 454 7.93 -3.51 -13.73
CA VAL A 454 7.71 -3.47 -15.20
C VAL A 454 7.64 -2.03 -15.74
N PRO A 455 8.72 -1.24 -15.61
CA PRO A 455 8.70 0.20 -15.86
C PRO A 455 8.30 0.58 -17.28
N SER A 456 8.58 -0.25 -18.28
CA SER A 456 8.13 -0.02 -19.65
C SER A 456 6.60 0.02 -19.75
N ALA A 457 5.91 -0.95 -19.15
CA ALA A 457 4.44 -0.98 -19.10
C ALA A 457 3.88 0.21 -18.30
N VAL A 458 4.50 0.53 -17.15
CA VAL A 458 4.12 1.68 -16.31
C VAL A 458 4.14 2.98 -17.12
N HIS A 459 5.24 3.29 -17.81
CA HIS A 459 5.37 4.57 -18.51
C HIS A 459 4.51 4.66 -19.77
N ILE A 460 4.23 3.53 -20.45
CA ILE A 460 3.23 3.47 -21.53
C ILE A 460 1.84 3.87 -20.98
N VAL A 461 1.42 3.28 -19.87
CA VAL A 461 0.11 3.56 -19.27
C VAL A 461 0.04 4.99 -18.76
N ALA A 462 1.04 5.46 -18.04
CA ALA A 462 1.10 6.81 -17.50
C ALA A 462 0.99 7.89 -18.60
N SER A 463 1.71 7.71 -19.71
CA SER A 463 1.65 8.60 -20.88
C SER A 463 0.28 8.57 -21.53
N ARG A 464 -0.25 7.37 -21.84
CA ARG A 464 -1.54 7.19 -22.52
C ARG A 464 -2.72 7.81 -21.75
N TYR A 465 -2.72 7.65 -20.41
CA TYR A 465 -3.82 8.11 -19.58
C TYR A 465 -3.58 9.46 -18.88
N ARG A 466 -2.51 10.16 -19.26
CA ARG A 466 -2.14 11.49 -18.71
C ARG A 466 -2.07 11.47 -17.18
N ALA A 467 -1.36 10.49 -16.67
CA ALA A 467 -1.10 10.32 -15.25
C ALA A 467 0.39 10.58 -14.92
N PRO A 468 0.88 11.82 -15.04
CA PRO A 468 2.29 12.14 -14.82
C PRO A 468 2.65 12.05 -13.33
N PHE A 469 3.82 11.47 -13.05
CA PHE A 469 4.42 11.40 -11.73
C PHE A 469 5.95 11.44 -11.83
N LEU A 470 6.60 11.77 -10.71
CA LEU A 470 8.04 11.70 -10.56
C LEU A 470 8.43 10.34 -9.99
N THR A 471 9.38 9.65 -10.62
CA THR A 471 10.08 8.52 -10.01
C THR A 471 11.51 8.94 -9.64
N VAL A 472 11.92 8.69 -8.39
CA VAL A 472 13.30 8.83 -7.95
C VAL A 472 13.82 7.46 -7.58
N ILE A 473 14.80 6.98 -8.34
CA ILE A 473 15.42 5.67 -8.15
C ILE A 473 16.65 5.84 -7.26
N MET A 474 16.65 5.21 -6.09
CA MET A 474 17.83 5.08 -5.23
C MET A 474 18.64 3.88 -5.70
N ASN A 475 19.51 4.12 -6.69
CA ASN A 475 20.21 3.09 -7.42
C ASN A 475 21.55 2.73 -6.75
N ASN A 476 21.58 1.59 -6.09
CA ASN A 476 22.78 1.01 -5.48
C ASN A 476 23.33 -0.22 -6.21
N GLY A 477 22.75 -0.58 -7.36
CA GLY A 477 23.19 -1.66 -8.24
C GLY A 477 22.80 -3.06 -7.77
N GLY A 478 21.79 -3.23 -6.88
CA GLY A 478 21.38 -4.57 -6.48
C GLY A 478 20.53 -4.71 -5.22
N TRP A 479 20.43 -5.95 -4.72
CA TRP A 479 19.58 -6.37 -3.61
C TRP A 479 20.21 -6.11 -2.24
N ASN A 480 20.20 -4.87 -1.78
CA ASN A 480 20.83 -4.46 -0.51
C ASN A 480 20.23 -5.14 0.72
N ALA A 481 18.93 -5.42 0.75
CA ALA A 481 18.29 -6.13 1.86
C ALA A 481 18.90 -7.52 2.06
N THR A 482 19.17 -8.25 0.96
CA THR A 482 19.80 -9.57 0.98
C THR A 482 21.24 -9.48 1.50
N LYS A 483 22.02 -8.50 1.01
CA LYS A 483 23.37 -8.22 1.51
C LYS A 483 23.38 -7.95 3.01
N GLN A 484 22.58 -7.01 3.47
CA GLN A 484 22.50 -6.64 4.89
C GLN A 484 22.14 -7.83 5.79
N ASN A 485 21.19 -8.66 5.36
CA ASN A 485 20.80 -9.85 6.11
C ASN A 485 21.91 -10.91 6.16
N LEU A 486 22.61 -11.12 5.05
CA LEU A 486 23.76 -12.01 5.00
C LEU A 486 24.86 -11.55 5.97
N LEU A 487 25.23 -10.29 5.92
CA LEU A 487 26.27 -9.72 6.79
C LEU A 487 25.90 -9.78 8.28
N ARG A 488 24.63 -9.59 8.61
CA ARG A 488 24.15 -9.74 9.98
C ARG A 488 24.26 -11.18 10.50
N LEU A 489 23.96 -12.16 9.65
CA LEU A 489 23.97 -13.58 10.03
C LEU A 489 25.35 -14.23 9.91
N ARG A 490 26.19 -13.74 9.03
CA ARG A 490 27.52 -14.28 8.69
C ARG A 490 28.55 -13.18 8.51
N PRO A 491 28.87 -12.39 9.56
CA PRO A 491 29.77 -11.22 9.44
C PRO A 491 31.18 -11.58 8.98
N ASP A 492 31.66 -12.80 9.25
CA ASP A 492 32.98 -13.29 8.85
C ASP A 492 32.91 -14.38 7.77
N GLY A 493 31.80 -14.43 7.02
CA GLY A 493 31.54 -15.45 6.01
C GLY A 493 32.42 -15.32 4.76
N TYR A 494 32.55 -16.40 3.99
CA TYR A 494 33.30 -16.42 2.70
C TYR A 494 32.76 -15.39 1.71
N ALA A 495 31.43 -15.24 1.61
CA ALA A 495 30.81 -14.27 0.71
C ALA A 495 31.26 -12.83 0.97
N GLN A 496 31.44 -12.45 2.25
CA GLN A 496 31.91 -11.12 2.60
C GLN A 496 33.41 -10.94 2.31
N ARG A 497 34.24 -11.95 2.63
CA ARG A 497 35.69 -11.87 2.44
C ARG A 497 36.07 -11.67 0.99
N ASP A 498 35.36 -12.37 0.08
CA ASP A 498 35.63 -12.36 -1.34
C ASP A 498 34.73 -11.40 -2.13
N ASP A 499 33.83 -10.66 -1.46
CA ASP A 499 32.76 -9.80 -2.04
C ASP A 499 31.88 -10.55 -3.09
N ARG A 500 31.75 -11.88 -2.95
CA ARG A 500 30.97 -12.75 -3.84
C ARG A 500 29.56 -12.93 -3.29
N LEU A 501 28.70 -11.94 -3.51
CA LEU A 501 27.39 -11.87 -2.89
C LEU A 501 26.25 -12.31 -3.82
N TRP A 502 26.45 -12.32 -5.13
CA TRP A 502 25.44 -12.61 -6.17
C TRP A 502 24.12 -11.82 -5.97
N VAL A 503 24.23 -10.59 -5.51
CA VAL A 503 23.10 -9.68 -5.27
C VAL A 503 23.19 -8.42 -6.13
N GLY A 504 24.31 -8.19 -6.78
CA GLY A 504 24.54 -7.08 -7.71
C GLY A 504 24.00 -7.38 -9.10
N PHE A 505 23.53 -6.36 -9.78
CA PHE A 505 23.23 -6.34 -11.21
C PHE A 505 23.78 -5.08 -11.89
N GLY A 506 24.72 -4.42 -11.22
CA GLY A 506 25.46 -3.27 -11.74
C GLY A 506 24.64 -1.97 -11.84
N GLN A 507 25.31 -0.94 -12.30
CA GLN A 507 24.69 0.37 -12.50
C GLN A 507 24.86 0.90 -13.94
N GLU A 508 25.26 0.06 -14.90
CA GLU A 508 25.52 0.44 -16.29
C GLU A 508 24.26 0.72 -17.07
N ALA A 509 23.15 0.05 -16.69
CA ALA A 509 21.86 0.20 -17.36
C ALA A 509 21.31 1.63 -17.21
N ASP A 510 20.78 2.20 -18.28
CA ASP A 510 20.05 3.46 -18.27
C ASP A 510 18.60 3.24 -17.81
N LEU A 511 18.41 3.17 -16.49
CA LEU A 511 17.09 2.94 -15.90
C LEU A 511 16.11 4.10 -16.16
N ALA A 512 16.61 5.33 -16.14
CA ALA A 512 15.78 6.50 -16.45
C ALA A 512 15.36 6.53 -17.93
N GLY A 513 16.24 6.09 -18.84
CA GLY A 513 15.98 6.02 -20.27
C GLY A 513 14.81 5.11 -20.64
N ILE A 514 14.46 4.12 -19.82
CA ILE A 514 13.26 3.29 -20.03
C ILE A 514 12.00 4.15 -20.11
N ALA A 515 11.87 5.16 -19.25
CA ALA A 515 10.72 6.07 -19.26
C ALA A 515 10.65 6.93 -20.53
N ALA A 516 11.79 7.39 -21.01
CA ALA A 516 11.88 8.16 -22.25
C ALA A 516 11.47 7.30 -23.46
N ALA A 517 12.00 6.08 -23.55
CA ALA A 517 11.73 5.15 -24.65
C ALA A 517 10.27 4.66 -24.66
N ALA A 518 9.70 4.36 -23.50
CA ALA A 518 8.37 3.76 -23.39
C ALA A 518 7.23 4.78 -23.39
N GLY A 519 7.40 5.95 -22.78
CA GLY A 519 6.32 6.92 -22.57
C GLY A 519 6.68 8.38 -22.85
N GLY A 520 7.86 8.66 -23.41
CA GLY A 520 8.32 10.03 -23.67
C GLY A 520 8.66 10.80 -22.38
N GLY A 521 8.89 10.10 -21.27
CA GLY A 521 9.24 10.70 -19.98
C GLY A 521 10.57 11.46 -20.02
N LEU A 522 10.77 12.40 -19.08
CA LEU A 522 12.06 13.06 -18.88
C LEU A 522 12.97 12.08 -18.12
N ALA A 523 14.10 11.73 -18.71
CA ALA A 523 15.12 10.87 -18.12
C ALA A 523 16.30 11.70 -17.62
N LEU A 524 16.65 11.57 -16.34
CA LEU A 524 17.74 12.28 -15.69
C LEU A 524 18.58 11.34 -14.84
N THR A 525 19.89 11.54 -14.79
CA THR A 525 20.80 10.77 -13.94
C THR A 525 21.61 11.72 -13.05
N VAL A 526 21.59 11.46 -11.75
CA VAL A 526 22.37 12.18 -10.74
C VAL A 526 23.57 11.32 -10.35
N ARG A 527 24.77 11.85 -10.53
CA ARG A 527 26.05 11.19 -10.16
C ARG A 527 26.81 11.92 -9.08
N GLU A 528 26.57 13.21 -8.94
CA GLU A 528 27.26 14.08 -7.98
C GLU A 528 26.22 14.83 -7.12
N PRO A 529 26.53 15.10 -5.84
CA PRO A 529 25.60 15.75 -4.92
C PRO A 529 25.06 17.10 -5.41
N GLU A 530 25.89 17.88 -6.10
CA GLU A 530 25.55 19.23 -6.61
C GLU A 530 24.47 19.17 -7.71
N GLN A 531 24.33 18.06 -8.39
CA GLN A 531 23.34 17.85 -9.44
C GLN A 531 21.94 17.56 -8.86
N LEU A 532 21.85 17.09 -7.61
CA LEU A 532 20.62 16.55 -7.04
C LEU A 532 19.47 17.58 -7.05
N ALA A 533 19.66 18.72 -6.42
CA ALA A 533 18.59 19.72 -6.30
C ALA A 533 18.18 20.35 -7.64
N PRO A 534 19.09 20.72 -8.56
CA PRO A 534 18.71 21.21 -9.89
C PRO A 534 17.93 20.18 -10.69
N LEU A 535 18.35 18.91 -10.73
CA LEU A 535 17.70 17.89 -11.55
C LEU A 535 16.36 17.44 -10.95
N LEU A 536 16.21 17.37 -9.62
CA LEU A 536 14.92 17.12 -8.99
C LEU A 536 13.91 18.25 -9.26
N ARG A 537 14.36 19.51 -9.23
CA ARG A 537 13.51 20.66 -9.59
C ARG A 537 13.04 20.57 -11.04
N GLN A 538 13.96 20.32 -11.98
CA GLN A 538 13.65 20.12 -13.39
C GLN A 538 12.63 18.97 -13.60
N ALA A 539 12.81 17.87 -12.87
CA ALA A 539 11.90 16.73 -12.94
C ALA A 539 10.49 17.07 -12.41
N LEU A 540 10.39 17.80 -11.30
CA LEU A 540 9.11 18.25 -10.76
C LEU A 540 8.40 19.23 -11.69
N GLU A 541 9.13 20.14 -12.33
CA GLU A 541 8.59 21.05 -13.34
C GLU A 541 8.01 20.27 -14.53
N ALA A 542 8.71 19.24 -15.02
CA ALA A 542 8.21 18.37 -16.07
C ALA A 542 6.90 17.66 -15.68
N VAL A 543 6.83 17.15 -14.43
CA VAL A 543 5.62 16.48 -13.92
C VAL A 543 4.45 17.45 -13.79
N ARG A 544 4.68 18.65 -13.27
CA ARG A 544 3.66 19.73 -13.22
C ARG A 544 3.22 20.15 -14.62
N GLY A 545 4.14 20.10 -15.60
CA GLY A 545 3.85 20.31 -17.02
C GLY A 545 3.16 19.13 -17.74
N GLY A 546 2.80 18.06 -17.02
CA GLY A 546 2.05 16.92 -17.59
C GLY A 546 2.90 15.80 -18.17
N ARG A 547 4.23 15.77 -17.92
CA ARG A 547 5.17 14.77 -18.43
C ARG A 547 5.77 13.97 -17.27
N CYS A 548 5.75 12.64 -17.33
CA CYS A 548 6.49 11.82 -16.37
C CYS A 548 7.98 12.17 -16.35
N ALA A 549 8.60 12.05 -15.17
CA ALA A 549 10.04 12.20 -15.03
C ALA A 549 10.61 11.05 -14.19
N VAL A 550 11.80 10.57 -14.55
CA VAL A 550 12.56 9.59 -13.79
C VAL A 550 13.94 10.18 -13.53
N VAL A 551 14.32 10.21 -12.24
CA VAL A 551 15.63 10.64 -11.77
C VAL A 551 16.33 9.41 -11.19
N ASP A 552 17.34 8.90 -11.88
CA ASP A 552 18.20 7.80 -11.43
C ASP A 552 19.35 8.38 -10.61
N VAL A 553 19.27 8.23 -9.27
CA VAL A 553 20.29 8.70 -8.34
C VAL A 553 21.27 7.58 -8.05
N ARG A 554 22.51 7.72 -8.55
CA ARG A 554 23.59 6.74 -8.41
C ARG A 554 24.17 6.79 -7.01
N LEU A 555 23.70 5.90 -6.14
CA LEU A 555 24.24 5.72 -4.80
C LEU A 555 25.54 4.88 -4.87
N PRO A 556 26.37 4.88 -3.80
CA PRO A 556 27.49 3.96 -3.71
C PRO A 556 27.03 2.50 -3.95
N PRO A 557 27.71 1.74 -4.83
CA PRO A 557 27.29 0.38 -5.16
C PRO A 557 27.42 -0.56 -3.97
N ILE A 558 26.54 -1.57 -3.91
CA ILE A 558 26.52 -2.54 -2.81
C ILE A 558 27.62 -3.59 -2.92
N THR A 559 28.19 -3.80 -4.09
CA THR A 559 29.33 -4.67 -4.37
C THR A 559 30.26 -4.00 -5.38
N LEU A 560 31.56 -4.22 -5.24
CA LEU A 560 32.60 -3.72 -6.16
C LEU A 560 33.03 -4.79 -7.17
N GLN A 561 32.64 -6.04 -6.96
CA GLN A 561 32.93 -7.14 -7.87
C GLN A 561 31.66 -7.52 -8.65
N ASP A 562 31.72 -7.37 -9.97
CA ASP A 562 30.81 -8.05 -10.86
C ASP A 562 31.19 -9.55 -10.97
N PRO A 563 30.21 -10.44 -11.09
CA PRO A 563 30.47 -11.88 -11.21
C PRO A 563 31.22 -12.26 -12.47
#